data_7a8c38d118115ba518af105c39da1154
#
_entry.id   7a8c38d118115ba518af105c39da1154
#
_cell.length_a   1.000
_cell.length_b   1.000
_cell.length_c   1.000
_cell.angle_alpha   90.00
_cell.angle_beta   90.00
_cell.angle_gamma   90.00
#
_symmetry.space_group_name_H-M   'P 1'
#
loop_
_entity.id
_entity.type
_entity.pdbx_description
1 polymer ?
#
loop_
_entity_poly.entity_id
_entity_poly.type
_entity_poly.pdbx_seq_one_letter_code
_entity_poly.pdbx_strand_id
1 'polypeptide(L)'
;MRIKTGLIALVFVITGLGVAPRTQAQVVGQPYRISDKEVDRILHRIENQANTFRHSLDAALDRSRLNGTHREDDINAFIKSFDHQTKQLRDRFDDHKSVAADVEAVLNSAASIDQFMRRQPLRERAQNDWSTLRASLDDLAAAYNVTWRWEGVAVLAPATVVTATPVGLPYRLTDKEVEQILHRIEDQSGKFRNSLDSALDRSRLNGTDREDDINAFVKEFDKEVRRLHDRFDDHKSVGADVQSVLDRAARIDGFMRRRGLSEKAQNEWSALRANLDELAAAYTVDWRW
;
A
#
# COMPACT_ATOMS: atom_id res chain seq x y z
N MET A 1 -2.69 -32.66 -71.66
CA MET A 1 -3.85 -32.82 -70.80
C MET A 1 -3.53 -32.15 -69.45
N ARG A 2 -3.98 -30.91 -69.28
CA ARG A 2 -3.70 -30.08 -68.11
C ARG A 2 -5.00 -29.68 -67.46
N ILE A 3 -5.23 -30.19 -66.28
CA ILE A 3 -6.43 -29.89 -65.45
C ILE A 3 -6.12 -28.63 -64.67
N LYS A 4 -6.96 -27.58 -64.85
CA LYS A 4 -6.91 -26.34 -64.06
C LYS A 4 -7.85 -26.49 -62.91
N THR A 5 -7.32 -26.46 -61.71
CA THR A 5 -8.06 -26.43 -60.44
C THR A 5 -8.42 -24.98 -60.10
N GLY A 6 -9.71 -24.64 -60.12
CA GLY A 6 -10.21 -23.33 -59.71
C GLY A 6 -10.34 -23.26 -58.17
N LEU A 7 -9.77 -22.22 -57.58
CA LEU A 7 -9.88 -21.91 -56.17
C LEU A 7 -11.10 -20.99 -55.98
N ILE A 8 -12.13 -21.47 -55.30
CA ILE A 8 -13.29 -20.66 -54.88
C ILE A 8 -12.94 -20.05 -53.50
N ALA A 9 -12.77 -18.73 -53.49
CA ALA A 9 -12.60 -17.98 -52.25
C ALA A 9 -13.97 -17.74 -51.59
N LEU A 10 -14.21 -18.36 -50.45
CA LEU A 10 -15.39 -18.13 -49.62
C LEU A 10 -15.15 -16.92 -48.72
N VAL A 11 -15.79 -15.81 -49.02
CA VAL A 11 -15.77 -14.60 -48.18
C VAL A 11 -16.76 -14.77 -47.03
N PHE A 12 -16.25 -14.99 -45.82
CA PHE A 12 -17.07 -14.91 -44.60
C PHE A 12 -17.23 -13.45 -44.18
N VAL A 13 -18.43 -12.90 -44.36
CA VAL A 13 -18.84 -11.64 -43.76
C VAL A 13 -19.19 -11.91 -42.29
N ILE A 14 -18.25 -11.59 -41.36
CA ILE A 14 -18.53 -11.61 -39.94
C ILE A 14 -19.25 -10.30 -39.59
N THR A 15 -20.57 -10.36 -39.44
CA THR A 15 -21.38 -9.31 -38.84
C THR A 15 -21.00 -9.20 -37.36
N GLY A 16 -20.25 -8.16 -37.04
CA GLY A 16 -19.83 -7.84 -35.66
C GLY A 16 -21.03 -7.49 -34.79
N LEU A 17 -21.45 -8.43 -33.96
CA LEU A 17 -22.24 -8.11 -32.77
C LEU A 17 -21.34 -7.33 -31.82
N GLY A 18 -21.63 -6.03 -31.66
CA GLY A 18 -20.95 -5.15 -30.75
C GLY A 18 -21.07 -5.66 -29.32
N VAL A 19 -20.01 -6.31 -28.84
CA VAL A 19 -19.83 -6.59 -27.42
C VAL A 19 -19.43 -5.25 -26.78
N ALA A 20 -20.39 -4.63 -26.07
CA ALA A 20 -20.07 -3.50 -25.22
C ALA A 20 -18.89 -3.87 -24.27
N PRO A 21 -17.89 -3.01 -24.12
CA PRO A 21 -16.79 -3.29 -23.20
C PRO A 21 -17.39 -3.40 -21.80
N ARG A 22 -17.34 -4.61 -21.24
CA ARG A 22 -17.54 -4.81 -19.79
C ARG A 22 -16.36 -4.12 -19.13
N THR A 23 -16.58 -2.97 -18.55
CA THR A 23 -15.66 -2.37 -17.58
C THR A 23 -15.56 -3.33 -16.38
N GLN A 24 -14.64 -4.28 -16.48
CA GLN A 24 -14.17 -5.01 -15.32
C GLN A 24 -13.32 -4.00 -14.53
N ALA A 25 -13.60 -3.85 -13.24
CA ALA A 25 -12.71 -3.16 -12.33
C ALA A 25 -11.35 -3.86 -12.43
N GLN A 26 -10.41 -3.24 -13.14
CA GLN A 26 -9.04 -3.73 -13.21
C GLN A 26 -8.31 -3.16 -12.03
N VAL A 27 -7.91 -4.04 -11.12
CA VAL A 27 -6.92 -3.71 -10.10
C VAL A 27 -5.59 -3.51 -10.82
N VAL A 28 -5.12 -2.27 -10.87
CA VAL A 28 -3.83 -1.92 -11.42
C VAL A 28 -2.78 -2.03 -10.31
N GLY A 29 -2.03 -3.11 -10.31
CA GLY A 29 -0.98 -3.40 -9.33
C GLY A 29 -1.33 -4.55 -8.39
N GLN A 30 -0.32 -5.24 -7.89
CA GLN A 30 -0.53 -6.23 -6.83
C GLN A 30 -0.71 -5.50 -5.49
N PRO A 31 -1.67 -5.91 -4.63
CA PRO A 31 -1.81 -5.35 -3.29
C PRO A 31 -0.51 -5.49 -2.52
N TYR A 32 0.03 -4.38 -2.04
CA TYR A 32 1.29 -4.36 -1.33
C TYR A 32 1.19 -3.50 -0.07
N ARG A 33 1.65 -4.03 1.03
CA ARG A 33 1.80 -3.35 2.30
C ARG A 33 2.99 -3.91 3.06
N ILE A 34 3.78 -3.04 3.66
CA ILE A 34 4.87 -3.43 4.55
C ILE A 34 4.33 -3.56 5.98
N SER A 35 4.59 -4.70 6.64
CA SER A 35 4.22 -4.96 8.03
C SER A 35 5.03 -4.12 9.02
N ASP A 36 4.52 -3.96 10.26
CA ASP A 36 5.27 -3.27 11.33
C ASP A 36 6.61 -3.95 11.61
N LYS A 37 6.65 -5.28 11.58
CA LYS A 37 7.90 -6.04 11.72
C LYS A 37 8.94 -5.74 10.63
N GLU A 38 8.51 -5.48 9.41
CA GLU A 38 9.41 -5.10 8.32
C GLU A 38 9.89 -3.66 8.46
N VAL A 39 9.01 -2.76 8.89
CA VAL A 39 9.41 -1.38 9.22
C VAL A 39 10.42 -1.35 10.36
N ASP A 40 10.20 -2.10 11.43
CA ASP A 40 11.16 -2.24 12.53
C ASP A 40 12.54 -2.68 12.03
N ARG A 41 12.61 -3.68 11.14
CA ARG A 41 13.88 -4.10 10.53
C ARG A 41 14.54 -2.99 9.69
N ILE A 42 13.75 -2.18 8.97
CA ILE A 42 14.27 -1.05 8.21
C ILE A 42 14.86 -0.01 9.18
N LEU A 43 14.14 0.34 10.24
CA LEU A 43 14.58 1.32 11.24
C LEU A 43 15.85 0.85 11.96
N HIS A 44 15.93 -0.42 12.37
CA HIS A 44 17.14 -1.02 12.91
C HIS A 44 18.35 -0.92 11.97
N ARG A 45 18.14 -1.20 10.66
CA ARG A 45 19.21 -1.05 9.67
C ARG A 45 19.66 0.40 9.56
N ILE A 46 18.72 1.34 9.47
CA ILE A 46 19.01 2.77 9.36
C ILE A 46 19.83 3.24 10.57
N GLU A 47 19.43 2.89 11.80
CA GLU A 47 20.15 3.27 13.01
C GLU A 47 21.60 2.75 12.99
N ASN A 48 21.80 1.47 12.70
CA ASN A 48 23.13 0.87 12.64
C ASN A 48 24.01 1.49 11.53
N GLN A 49 23.43 1.74 10.37
CA GLN A 49 24.12 2.33 9.22
C GLN A 49 24.40 3.83 9.44
N ALA A 50 23.51 4.58 10.09
CA ALA A 50 23.73 5.97 10.47
C ALA A 50 24.93 6.10 11.44
N ASN A 51 24.99 5.22 12.44
CA ASN A 51 26.12 5.16 13.34
C ASN A 51 27.43 4.79 12.61
N THR A 52 27.42 3.81 11.73
CA THR A 52 28.59 3.40 10.90
C THR A 52 29.04 4.55 10.01
N PHE A 53 28.10 5.19 9.30
CA PHE A 53 28.37 6.34 8.45
C PHE A 53 28.96 7.52 9.26
N ARG A 54 28.42 7.84 10.43
CA ARG A 54 28.94 8.88 11.31
C ARG A 54 30.41 8.68 11.62
N HIS A 55 30.82 7.48 11.99
CA HIS A 55 32.23 7.18 12.28
C HIS A 55 33.14 7.24 11.06
N SER A 56 32.68 6.76 9.90
CA SER A 56 33.48 6.80 8.68
C SER A 56 33.60 8.21 8.11
N LEU A 57 32.57 9.03 8.29
CA LEU A 57 32.58 10.44 7.90
C LEU A 57 33.53 11.25 8.77
N ASP A 58 33.45 11.11 10.09
CA ASP A 58 34.34 11.75 11.05
C ASP A 58 35.82 11.45 10.71
N ALA A 59 36.16 10.17 10.55
CA ALA A 59 37.48 9.75 10.10
C ALA A 59 37.89 10.23 8.69
N ALA A 60 36.93 10.56 7.81
CA ALA A 60 37.20 11.12 6.49
C ALA A 60 37.44 12.64 6.57
N LEU A 61 36.72 13.35 7.45
CA LEU A 61 36.87 14.77 7.71
C LEU A 61 38.21 15.05 8.36
N ASP A 62 38.63 14.28 9.40
CA ASP A 62 39.97 14.36 10.02
C ASP A 62 41.14 14.35 9.02
N ARG A 63 40.94 13.67 7.90
CA ARG A 63 41.94 13.52 6.83
C ARG A 63 41.72 14.42 5.63
N SER A 64 40.78 15.33 5.72
CA SER A 64 40.42 16.29 4.67
C SER A 64 41.04 17.68 4.95
N ARG A 65 40.78 18.62 4.01
CA ARG A 65 41.15 20.04 4.22
C ARG A 65 40.23 20.73 5.25
N LEU A 66 39.21 20.06 5.72
CA LEU A 66 38.27 20.59 6.73
C LEU A 66 38.74 20.34 8.15
N ASN A 67 39.74 19.46 8.33
CA ASN A 67 40.24 19.08 9.66
C ASN A 67 40.64 20.33 10.51
N GLY A 68 40.10 20.40 11.72
CA GLY A 68 40.33 21.48 12.65
C GLY A 68 39.62 22.79 12.32
N THR A 69 38.62 22.78 11.42
CA THR A 69 37.87 23.98 11.07
C THR A 69 36.48 23.98 11.73
N HIS A 70 35.91 25.17 11.97
CA HIS A 70 34.52 25.30 12.43
C HIS A 70 33.51 24.59 11.50
N ARG A 71 33.84 24.47 10.22
CA ARG A 71 32.98 23.78 9.25
C ARG A 71 32.96 22.28 9.49
N GLU A 72 34.03 21.67 9.95
CA GLU A 72 34.05 20.28 10.38
C GLU A 72 33.20 20.09 11.62
N ASP A 73 33.31 20.99 12.62
CA ASP A 73 32.48 20.94 13.82
C ASP A 73 30.97 21.01 13.48
N ASP A 74 30.58 21.92 12.57
CA ASP A 74 29.21 22.07 12.12
C ASP A 74 28.69 20.80 11.42
N ILE A 75 29.51 20.19 10.56
CA ILE A 75 29.17 18.94 9.87
C ILE A 75 28.99 17.80 10.89
N ASN A 76 29.94 17.65 11.80
CA ASN A 76 29.88 16.61 12.83
C ASN A 76 28.67 16.80 13.76
N ALA A 77 28.34 18.03 14.13
CA ALA A 77 27.15 18.35 14.92
C ALA A 77 25.86 17.99 14.17
N PHE A 78 25.80 18.30 12.86
CA PHE A 78 24.65 17.96 12.01
C PHE A 78 24.45 16.44 11.86
N ILE A 79 25.53 15.69 11.61
CA ILE A 79 25.48 14.22 11.49
C ILE A 79 25.11 13.55 12.83
N LYS A 80 25.60 14.11 13.95
CA LYS A 80 25.19 13.65 15.28
C LYS A 80 23.71 13.90 15.54
N SER A 81 23.19 15.03 15.07
CA SER A 81 21.75 15.33 15.13
C SER A 81 20.92 14.35 14.29
N PHE A 82 21.39 14.03 13.08
CA PHE A 82 20.74 13.02 12.22
C PHE A 82 20.73 11.62 12.87
N ASP A 83 21.86 11.17 13.44
CA ASP A 83 21.94 9.90 14.19
C ASP A 83 20.96 9.90 15.39
N HIS A 84 20.80 11.03 16.07
CA HIS A 84 19.81 11.16 17.13
C HIS A 84 18.36 11.08 16.61
N GLN A 85 18.07 11.73 15.50
CA GLN A 85 16.74 11.68 14.86
C GLN A 85 16.37 10.25 14.43
N THR A 86 17.31 9.47 13.89
CA THR A 86 17.04 8.07 13.51
C THR A 86 16.73 7.20 14.72
N LYS A 87 17.43 7.40 15.85
CA LYS A 87 17.14 6.72 17.12
C LYS A 87 15.77 7.11 17.67
N GLN A 88 15.47 8.41 17.70
CA GLN A 88 14.19 8.92 18.19
C GLN A 88 13.02 8.39 17.34
N LEU A 89 13.18 8.35 16.01
CA LEU A 89 12.18 7.75 15.11
C LEU A 89 11.91 6.30 15.50
N ARG A 90 12.94 5.51 15.71
CA ARG A 90 12.81 4.11 16.11
C ARG A 90 12.15 3.96 17.49
N ASP A 91 12.64 4.67 18.51
CA ASP A 91 12.08 4.60 19.88
C ASP A 91 10.57 4.95 19.87
N ARG A 92 10.18 5.95 19.09
CA ARG A 92 8.76 6.32 18.95
C ARG A 92 7.94 5.28 18.20
N PHE A 93 8.55 4.62 17.21
CA PHE A 93 7.90 3.52 16.49
C PHE A 93 7.68 2.32 17.44
N ASP A 94 8.69 1.94 18.21
CA ASP A 94 8.62 0.86 19.21
C ASP A 94 7.56 1.16 20.31
N ASP A 95 7.41 2.43 20.68
CA ASP A 95 6.34 2.92 21.56
C ASP A 95 4.95 3.00 20.90
N HIS A 96 4.79 2.54 19.69
CA HIS A 96 3.54 2.61 18.89
C HIS A 96 2.99 4.03 18.72
N LYS A 97 3.85 5.05 18.71
CA LYS A 97 3.49 6.45 18.46
C LYS A 97 3.42 6.74 16.96
N SER A 98 2.65 7.76 16.58
CA SER A 98 2.69 8.26 15.21
C SER A 98 4.08 8.83 14.90
N VAL A 99 4.71 8.32 13.82
CA VAL A 99 6.07 8.67 13.44
C VAL A 99 6.16 9.34 12.06
N ALA A 100 5.04 9.69 11.45
CA ALA A 100 5.03 10.29 10.11
C ALA A 100 5.90 11.55 10.01
N ALA A 101 5.78 12.45 10.99
CA ALA A 101 6.60 13.67 11.03
C ALA A 101 8.08 13.37 11.29
N ASP A 102 8.38 12.33 12.08
CA ASP A 102 9.76 11.90 12.34
C ASP A 102 10.40 11.30 11.09
N VAL A 103 9.65 10.52 10.31
CA VAL A 103 10.10 10.00 9.00
C VAL A 103 10.41 11.15 8.05
N GLU A 104 9.54 12.14 7.95
CA GLU A 104 9.77 13.33 7.13
C GLU A 104 11.03 14.09 7.57
N ALA A 105 11.22 14.31 8.87
CA ALA A 105 12.39 14.98 9.41
C ALA A 105 13.70 14.24 9.11
N VAL A 106 13.71 12.91 9.27
CA VAL A 106 14.87 12.06 8.95
C VAL A 106 15.20 12.12 7.46
N LEU A 107 14.21 12.01 6.58
CA LEU A 107 14.41 12.06 5.13
C LEU A 107 14.91 13.44 4.67
N ASN A 108 14.39 14.54 5.22
CA ASN A 108 14.85 15.90 4.91
C ASN A 108 16.29 16.15 5.37
N SER A 109 16.66 15.65 6.57
CA SER A 109 18.04 15.69 7.04
C SER A 109 18.97 14.87 6.16
N ALA A 110 18.52 13.69 5.73
CA ALA A 110 19.26 12.82 4.81
C ALA A 110 19.51 13.49 3.44
N ALA A 111 18.54 14.24 2.89
CA ALA A 111 18.72 14.99 1.64
C ALA A 111 19.84 16.04 1.76
N SER A 112 19.91 16.71 2.90
CA SER A 112 20.97 17.69 3.16
C SER A 112 22.35 17.03 3.25
N ILE A 113 22.42 15.84 3.86
CA ILE A 113 23.66 15.03 3.90
C ILE A 113 24.04 14.59 2.47
N ASP A 114 23.10 14.09 1.69
CA ASP A 114 23.36 13.67 0.30
C ASP A 114 23.94 14.80 -0.55
N GLN A 115 23.36 15.99 -0.42
CA GLN A 115 23.88 17.18 -1.10
C GLN A 115 25.32 17.54 -0.69
N PHE A 116 25.64 17.39 0.60
CA PHE A 116 26.99 17.58 1.09
C PHE A 116 27.95 16.51 0.52
N MET A 117 27.57 15.22 0.59
CA MET A 117 28.39 14.10 0.11
C MET A 117 28.70 14.19 -1.40
N ARG A 118 27.76 14.67 -2.21
CA ARG A 118 27.97 14.90 -3.66
C ARG A 118 28.97 16.04 -3.94
N ARG A 119 29.01 17.05 -3.09
CA ARG A 119 29.89 18.23 -3.28
C ARG A 119 31.30 18.03 -2.76
N GLN A 120 31.50 17.05 -1.89
CA GLN A 120 32.80 16.79 -1.24
C GLN A 120 33.33 15.42 -1.68
N PRO A 121 34.48 15.37 -2.36
CA PRO A 121 35.15 14.13 -2.71
C PRO A 121 35.80 13.50 -1.46
N LEU A 122 34.97 12.95 -0.57
CA LEU A 122 35.42 12.24 0.63
C LEU A 122 35.93 10.84 0.27
N ARG A 123 36.59 10.20 1.24
CA ARG A 123 37.12 8.84 1.08
C ARG A 123 36.02 7.84 0.71
N GLU A 124 36.39 6.87 -0.09
CA GLU A 124 35.52 5.81 -0.61
C GLU A 124 34.69 5.13 0.47
N ARG A 125 35.26 4.87 1.65
CA ARG A 125 34.53 4.24 2.75
C ARG A 125 33.32 5.06 3.19
N ALA A 126 33.47 6.37 3.43
CA ALA A 126 32.35 7.23 3.82
C ALA A 126 31.29 7.32 2.70
N GLN A 127 31.72 7.31 1.42
CA GLN A 127 30.79 7.27 0.28
C GLN A 127 30.01 5.96 0.20
N ASN A 128 30.66 4.82 0.45
CA ASN A 128 30.02 3.51 0.45
C ASN A 128 29.04 3.35 1.60
N ASP A 129 29.44 3.78 2.82
CA ASP A 129 28.57 3.74 4.00
C ASP A 129 27.33 4.65 3.80
N TRP A 130 27.51 5.83 3.20
CA TRP A 130 26.41 6.72 2.82
C TRP A 130 25.49 6.06 1.77
N SER A 131 26.04 5.46 0.74
CA SER A 131 25.26 4.77 -0.31
C SER A 131 24.40 3.64 0.27
N THR A 132 24.96 2.89 1.22
CA THR A 132 24.24 1.82 1.93
C THR A 132 23.10 2.36 2.78
N LEU A 133 23.35 3.45 3.51
CA LEU A 133 22.33 4.13 4.32
C LEU A 133 21.21 4.72 3.44
N ARG A 134 21.56 5.34 2.30
CA ARG A 134 20.59 5.84 1.32
C ARG A 134 19.59 4.77 0.88
N ALA A 135 20.08 3.57 0.54
CA ALA A 135 19.20 2.49 0.12
C ALA A 135 18.18 2.13 1.20
N SER A 136 18.58 2.11 2.47
CA SER A 136 17.63 1.86 3.57
C SER A 136 16.67 3.02 3.83
N LEU A 137 17.08 4.26 3.55
CA LEU A 137 16.20 5.44 3.60
C LEU A 137 15.20 5.44 2.44
N ASP A 138 15.59 4.93 1.26
CA ASP A 138 14.66 4.71 0.14
C ASP A 138 13.60 3.64 0.51
N ASP A 139 14.01 2.55 1.19
CA ASP A 139 13.06 1.54 1.71
C ASP A 139 12.10 2.17 2.73
N LEU A 140 12.58 3.05 3.61
CA LEU A 140 11.75 3.78 4.58
C LEU A 140 10.75 4.71 3.88
N ALA A 141 11.20 5.47 2.89
CA ALA A 141 10.34 6.35 2.11
C ALA A 141 9.23 5.57 1.41
N ALA A 142 9.58 4.43 0.79
CA ALA A 142 8.61 3.53 0.16
C ALA A 142 7.61 2.96 1.17
N ALA A 143 8.06 2.56 2.38
CA ALA A 143 7.21 2.02 3.43
C ALA A 143 6.14 3.02 3.90
N TYR A 144 6.41 4.31 3.79
CA TYR A 144 5.51 5.41 4.16
C TYR A 144 4.86 6.12 2.96
N ASN A 145 4.92 5.51 1.76
CA ASN A 145 4.36 6.06 0.52
C ASN A 145 4.88 7.48 0.19
N VAL A 146 6.14 7.77 0.55
CA VAL A 146 6.80 9.03 0.24
C VAL A 146 7.49 8.91 -1.10
N THR A 147 7.13 9.75 -2.07
CA THR A 147 7.91 9.91 -3.29
C THR A 147 9.16 10.73 -2.97
N TRP A 148 10.28 10.04 -2.78
CA TRP A 148 11.54 10.62 -2.37
C TRP A 148 12.45 10.93 -3.57
N ARG A 149 13.00 12.13 -3.60
CA ARG A 149 14.02 12.55 -4.58
C ARG A 149 15.20 13.15 -3.87
N TRP A 150 16.37 12.56 -4.04
CA TRP A 150 17.61 13.04 -3.43
C TRP A 150 18.06 14.44 -3.91
N GLU A 151 17.45 14.98 -4.95
CA GLU A 151 17.77 16.28 -5.53
C GLU A 151 16.82 17.41 -5.11
N GLY A 152 15.90 17.15 -4.20
CA GLY A 152 14.88 18.12 -3.77
C GLY A 152 14.13 17.68 -2.53
N VAL A 153 13.27 18.56 -2.06
CA VAL A 153 12.38 18.33 -0.92
C VAL A 153 11.54 17.06 -1.15
N ALA A 154 11.29 16.28 -0.09
CA ALA A 154 10.35 15.16 -0.13
C ALA A 154 9.01 15.62 -0.72
N VAL A 155 8.65 15.07 -1.87
CA VAL A 155 7.32 15.31 -2.45
C VAL A 155 6.49 14.11 -2.08
N LEU A 156 5.43 14.35 -1.31
CA LEU A 156 4.44 13.32 -1.02
C LEU A 156 3.83 12.86 -2.35
N ALA A 157 3.84 11.55 -2.60
CA ALA A 157 3.15 11.01 -3.77
C ALA A 157 1.70 11.47 -3.70
N PRO A 158 1.12 12.01 -4.79
CA PRO A 158 -0.31 12.22 -4.80
C PRO A 158 -0.95 10.83 -4.65
N ALA A 159 -1.53 10.57 -3.48
CA ALA A 159 -2.49 9.50 -3.36
C ALA A 159 -3.52 9.74 -4.46
N THR A 160 -3.61 8.84 -5.41
CA THR A 160 -4.64 8.87 -6.44
C THR A 160 -5.96 9.07 -5.71
N VAL A 161 -6.62 10.16 -6.03
CA VAL A 161 -7.77 10.76 -5.38
C VAL A 161 -8.75 9.70 -4.86
N VAL A 162 -8.62 9.36 -3.58
CA VAL A 162 -9.73 8.94 -2.75
C VAL A 162 -10.00 10.12 -1.84
N THR A 163 -11.21 10.63 -1.89
CA THR A 163 -11.70 11.84 -1.25
C THR A 163 -11.12 12.06 0.14
N ALA A 164 -10.40 13.21 0.29
CA ALA A 164 -10.10 13.89 1.54
C ALA A 164 -9.24 13.15 2.58
N THR A 165 -7.96 12.92 2.23
CA THR A 165 -6.92 12.95 3.27
C THR A 165 -6.10 14.24 3.05
N PRO A 166 -5.78 15.00 4.11
CA PRO A 166 -5.02 16.23 3.94
C PRO A 166 -3.66 15.90 3.32
N VAL A 167 -3.36 16.58 2.24
CA VAL A 167 -2.04 16.56 1.57
C VAL A 167 -1.02 17.00 2.61
N GLY A 168 -0.10 16.11 3.02
CA GLY A 168 0.97 16.67 3.80
C GLY A 168 1.91 15.76 4.59
N LEU A 169 1.54 14.59 5.05
CA LEU A 169 2.42 13.76 5.89
C LEU A 169 2.55 12.34 5.35
N PRO A 170 3.73 11.70 5.53
CA PRO A 170 3.91 10.29 5.26
C PRO A 170 2.78 9.47 5.92
N TYR A 171 2.14 8.59 5.17
CA TYR A 171 1.00 7.83 5.66
C TYR A 171 1.23 6.33 5.51
N ARG A 172 1.03 5.63 6.59
CA ARG A 172 1.02 4.17 6.64
C ARG A 172 0.11 3.72 7.79
N LEU A 173 -0.76 2.75 7.53
CA LEU A 173 -1.50 2.08 8.61
C LEU A 173 -0.61 1.05 9.30
N THR A 174 -0.66 1.01 10.62
CA THR A 174 -0.02 -0.01 11.47
C THR A 174 -0.73 -1.37 11.29
N ASP A 175 -0.10 -2.45 11.71
CA ASP A 175 -0.74 -3.77 11.70
C ASP A 175 -2.01 -3.77 12.57
N LYS A 176 -1.98 -3.09 13.73
CA LYS A 176 -3.14 -2.95 14.60
C LYS A 176 -4.32 -2.20 13.95
N GLU A 177 -4.05 -1.15 13.18
CA GLU A 177 -5.11 -0.43 12.46
C GLU A 177 -5.72 -1.27 11.35
N VAL A 178 -4.90 -2.06 10.64
CA VAL A 178 -5.39 -3.01 9.62
C VAL A 178 -6.20 -4.14 10.27
N GLU A 179 -5.76 -4.70 11.39
CA GLU A 179 -6.52 -5.68 12.17
C GLU A 179 -7.91 -5.14 12.55
N GLN A 180 -7.99 -3.87 13.00
CA GLN A 180 -9.26 -3.23 13.30
C GLN A 180 -10.16 -3.08 12.04
N ILE A 181 -9.58 -2.79 10.88
CA ILE A 181 -10.32 -2.75 9.61
C ILE A 181 -10.86 -4.15 9.28
N LEU A 182 -10.03 -5.20 9.38
CA LEU A 182 -10.43 -6.57 9.11
C LEU A 182 -11.55 -7.04 10.04
N HIS A 183 -11.46 -6.74 11.33
CA HIS A 183 -12.55 -7.00 12.29
C HIS A 183 -13.86 -6.32 11.86
N ARG A 184 -13.81 -5.04 11.47
CA ARG A 184 -15.01 -4.34 11.00
C ARG A 184 -15.59 -4.95 9.73
N ILE A 185 -14.74 -5.38 8.79
CA ILE A 185 -15.16 -6.03 7.55
C ILE A 185 -15.83 -7.37 7.88
N GLU A 186 -15.26 -8.17 8.76
CA GLU A 186 -15.82 -9.46 9.18
C GLU A 186 -17.21 -9.29 9.82
N ASP A 187 -17.34 -8.39 10.81
CA ASP A 187 -18.59 -8.08 11.46
C ASP A 187 -19.67 -7.60 10.48
N GLN A 188 -19.27 -6.70 9.55
CA GLN A 188 -20.19 -6.14 8.57
C GLN A 188 -20.58 -7.15 7.49
N SER A 189 -19.67 -8.04 7.09
CA SER A 189 -19.98 -9.11 6.14
C SER A 189 -21.05 -10.06 6.68
N GLY A 190 -20.96 -10.42 7.97
CA GLY A 190 -21.96 -11.23 8.65
C GLY A 190 -23.34 -10.54 8.73
N LYS A 191 -23.36 -9.24 9.08
CA LYS A 191 -24.61 -8.43 9.12
C LYS A 191 -25.23 -8.29 7.74
N PHE A 192 -24.41 -7.98 6.73
CA PHE A 192 -24.84 -7.88 5.34
C PHE A 192 -25.43 -9.19 4.84
N ARG A 193 -24.75 -10.31 5.06
CA ARG A 193 -25.25 -11.65 4.67
C ARG A 193 -26.65 -11.91 5.23
N ASN A 194 -26.84 -11.68 6.52
CA ASN A 194 -28.14 -11.92 7.18
C ASN A 194 -29.24 -10.96 6.65
N SER A 195 -28.88 -9.71 6.38
CA SER A 195 -29.80 -8.71 5.84
C SER A 195 -30.20 -9.02 4.39
N LEU A 196 -29.24 -9.52 3.62
CA LEU A 196 -29.45 -9.92 2.22
C LEU A 196 -30.34 -11.16 2.14
N ASP A 197 -30.06 -12.22 2.89
CA ASP A 197 -30.86 -13.42 3.00
C ASP A 197 -32.32 -13.05 3.31
N SER A 198 -32.56 -12.27 4.37
CA SER A 198 -33.90 -11.79 4.73
C SER A 198 -34.55 -10.90 3.66
N ALA A 199 -33.76 -10.22 2.82
CA ALA A 199 -34.31 -9.39 1.75
C ALA A 199 -34.69 -10.25 0.51
N LEU A 200 -33.92 -11.32 0.26
CA LEU A 200 -34.19 -12.30 -0.80
C LEU A 200 -35.46 -13.12 -0.49
N ASP A 201 -35.63 -13.58 0.75
CA ASP A 201 -36.82 -14.29 1.24
C ASP A 201 -38.12 -13.49 0.97
N ARG A 202 -38.04 -12.16 1.02
CA ARG A 202 -39.19 -11.24 0.78
C ARG A 202 -39.29 -10.76 -0.65
N SER A 203 -38.42 -11.22 -1.52
CA SER A 203 -38.36 -10.82 -2.92
C SER A 203 -39.06 -11.84 -3.85
N ARG A 204 -39.12 -11.53 -5.15
CA ARG A 204 -39.60 -12.48 -6.16
C ARG A 204 -38.61 -13.62 -6.44
N LEU A 205 -37.45 -13.59 -5.78
CA LEU A 205 -36.43 -14.63 -5.93
C LEU A 205 -36.61 -15.76 -4.91
N ASN A 206 -37.45 -15.56 -3.90
CA ASN A 206 -37.68 -16.55 -2.82
C ASN A 206 -38.02 -17.93 -3.41
N GLY A 207 -37.25 -18.94 -2.96
CA GLY A 207 -37.41 -20.33 -3.38
C GLY A 207 -36.93 -20.63 -4.82
N THR A 208 -36.08 -19.80 -5.38
CA THR A 208 -35.49 -20.03 -6.72
C THR A 208 -34.01 -20.42 -6.62
N ASP A 209 -33.52 -21.22 -7.57
CA ASP A 209 -32.09 -21.56 -7.73
C ASP A 209 -31.21 -20.30 -7.72
N ARG A 210 -31.73 -19.18 -8.20
CA ARG A 210 -31.00 -17.90 -8.24
C ARG A 210 -30.82 -17.28 -6.84
N GLU A 211 -31.75 -17.46 -5.95
CA GLU A 211 -31.59 -17.08 -4.55
C GLU A 211 -30.48 -17.90 -3.90
N ASP A 212 -30.51 -19.23 -4.11
CA ASP A 212 -29.49 -20.14 -3.60
C ASP A 212 -28.09 -19.77 -4.11
N ASP A 213 -27.96 -19.45 -5.40
CA ASP A 213 -26.70 -19.01 -6.01
C ASP A 213 -26.18 -17.71 -5.37
N ILE A 214 -27.06 -16.73 -5.12
CA ILE A 214 -26.69 -15.46 -4.49
C ILE A 214 -26.25 -15.69 -3.04
N ASN A 215 -27.00 -16.46 -2.27
CA ASN A 215 -26.70 -16.80 -0.89
C ASN A 215 -25.39 -17.57 -0.78
N ALA A 216 -25.15 -18.55 -1.67
CA ALA A 216 -23.90 -19.28 -1.75
C ALA A 216 -22.72 -18.35 -2.05
N PHE A 217 -22.88 -17.43 -3.00
CA PHE A 217 -21.82 -16.48 -3.38
C PHE A 217 -21.44 -15.54 -2.23
N VAL A 218 -22.43 -15.00 -1.52
CA VAL A 218 -22.17 -14.11 -0.36
C VAL A 218 -21.60 -14.89 0.84
N LYS A 219 -22.02 -16.13 1.03
CA LYS A 219 -21.44 -17.02 2.03
C LYS A 219 -19.96 -17.32 1.75
N GLU A 220 -19.58 -17.50 0.48
CA GLU A 220 -18.16 -17.68 0.11
C GLU A 220 -17.37 -16.38 0.30
N PHE A 221 -17.94 -15.21 0.02
CA PHE A 221 -17.33 -13.92 0.33
C PHE A 221 -17.04 -13.79 1.84
N ASP A 222 -18.04 -14.08 2.70
CA ASP A 222 -17.90 -14.06 4.16
C ASP A 222 -16.79 -15.01 4.67
N LYS A 223 -16.65 -16.20 4.05
CA LYS A 223 -15.55 -17.12 4.35
C LYS A 223 -14.17 -16.58 3.91
N GLU A 224 -14.09 -15.95 2.76
CA GLU A 224 -12.83 -15.34 2.29
C GLU A 224 -12.39 -14.18 3.17
N VAL A 225 -13.33 -13.37 3.65
CA VAL A 225 -13.06 -12.30 4.62
C VAL A 225 -12.45 -12.88 5.90
N ARG A 226 -13.05 -13.93 6.47
CA ARG A 226 -12.51 -14.61 7.67
C ARG A 226 -11.14 -15.21 7.43
N ARG A 227 -10.97 -15.89 6.30
CA ARG A 227 -9.67 -16.46 5.93
C ARG A 227 -8.58 -15.39 5.78
N LEU A 228 -8.93 -14.24 5.19
CA LEU A 228 -8.03 -13.09 5.10
C LEU A 228 -7.61 -12.63 6.49
N HIS A 229 -8.57 -12.47 7.41
CA HIS A 229 -8.33 -12.08 8.81
C HIS A 229 -7.43 -13.09 9.54
N ASP A 230 -7.79 -14.38 9.54
CA ASP A 230 -6.99 -15.45 10.16
C ASP A 230 -5.54 -15.47 9.65
N ARG A 231 -5.35 -15.28 8.34
CA ARG A 231 -4.01 -15.28 7.75
C ARG A 231 -3.22 -14.02 8.10
N PHE A 232 -3.90 -12.90 8.28
CA PHE A 232 -3.27 -11.66 8.76
C PHE A 232 -2.79 -11.82 10.21
N ASP A 233 -3.62 -12.38 11.09
CA ASP A 233 -3.26 -12.66 12.49
C ASP A 233 -2.10 -13.64 12.60
N ASP A 234 -2.02 -14.60 11.69
CA ASP A 234 -0.89 -15.52 11.54
C ASP A 234 0.38 -14.85 10.96
N HIS A 235 0.38 -13.55 10.73
CA HIS A 235 1.49 -12.78 10.11
C HIS A 235 1.90 -13.30 8.72
N LYS A 236 0.96 -13.87 7.97
CA LYS A 236 1.19 -14.34 6.59
C LYS A 236 1.04 -13.20 5.59
N SER A 237 1.67 -13.33 4.44
CA SER A 237 1.41 -12.42 3.32
C SER A 237 -0.02 -12.60 2.83
N VAL A 238 -0.82 -11.53 2.83
CA VAL A 238 -2.25 -11.56 2.51
C VAL A 238 -2.63 -10.70 1.30
N GLY A 239 -1.67 -10.17 0.55
CA GLY A 239 -1.96 -9.33 -0.62
C GLY A 239 -2.90 -10.00 -1.63
N ALA A 240 -2.66 -11.28 -1.96
CA ALA A 240 -3.53 -12.03 -2.86
C ALA A 240 -4.93 -12.29 -2.27
N ASP A 241 -5.02 -12.47 -0.94
CA ASP A 241 -6.32 -12.64 -0.27
C ASP A 241 -7.11 -11.32 -0.27
N VAL A 242 -6.44 -10.18 -0.05
CA VAL A 242 -7.06 -8.83 -0.20
C VAL A 242 -7.61 -8.64 -1.62
N GLN A 243 -6.81 -8.97 -2.65
CA GLN A 243 -7.26 -8.91 -4.03
C GLN A 243 -8.53 -9.74 -4.25
N SER A 244 -8.54 -10.99 -3.78
CA SER A 244 -9.67 -11.90 -3.94
C SER A 244 -10.95 -11.37 -3.27
N VAL A 245 -10.83 -10.83 -2.05
CA VAL A 245 -11.95 -10.23 -1.32
C VAL A 245 -12.51 -9.01 -2.07
N LEU A 246 -11.65 -8.11 -2.56
CA LEU A 246 -12.06 -6.93 -3.31
C LEU A 246 -12.74 -7.31 -4.64
N ASP A 247 -12.19 -8.26 -5.38
CA ASP A 247 -12.79 -8.73 -6.65
C ASP A 247 -14.19 -9.34 -6.45
N ARG A 248 -14.41 -10.08 -5.36
CA ARG A 248 -15.74 -10.57 -5.01
C ARG A 248 -16.68 -9.44 -4.61
N ALA A 249 -16.20 -8.51 -3.81
CA ALA A 249 -16.97 -7.35 -3.39
C ALA A 249 -17.49 -6.54 -4.59
N ALA A 250 -16.66 -6.34 -5.63
CA ALA A 250 -17.09 -5.69 -6.86
C ALA A 250 -18.27 -6.39 -7.55
N ARG A 251 -18.28 -7.72 -7.53
CA ARG A 251 -19.39 -8.50 -8.11
C ARG A 251 -20.66 -8.36 -7.28
N ILE A 252 -20.54 -8.34 -5.94
CA ILE A 252 -21.68 -8.08 -5.04
C ILE A 252 -22.20 -6.66 -5.27
N ASP A 253 -21.34 -5.64 -5.37
CA ASP A 253 -21.75 -4.27 -5.65
C ASP A 253 -22.54 -4.16 -6.95
N GLY A 254 -22.05 -4.79 -8.01
CA GLY A 254 -22.77 -4.86 -9.29
C GLY A 254 -24.14 -5.52 -9.17
N PHE A 255 -24.32 -6.50 -8.29
CA PHE A 255 -25.64 -7.10 -8.00
C PHE A 255 -26.52 -6.12 -7.20
N MET A 256 -26.01 -5.52 -6.13
CA MET A 256 -26.75 -4.59 -5.27
C MET A 256 -27.29 -3.38 -6.03
N ARG A 257 -26.48 -2.81 -6.94
CA ARG A 257 -26.93 -1.68 -7.80
C ARG A 257 -28.07 -2.02 -8.75
N ARG A 258 -28.11 -3.27 -9.25
CA ARG A 258 -29.16 -3.70 -10.19
C ARG A 258 -30.46 -4.12 -9.53
N ARG A 259 -30.48 -4.26 -8.22
CA ARG A 259 -31.63 -4.77 -7.47
C ARG A 259 -32.04 -3.80 -6.37
N GLY A 260 -33.30 -3.39 -6.40
CA GLY A 260 -33.93 -2.60 -5.32
C GLY A 260 -34.22 -3.50 -4.12
N LEU A 261 -33.18 -3.94 -3.40
CA LEU A 261 -33.32 -4.73 -2.18
C LEU A 261 -33.74 -3.84 -1.01
N SER A 262 -34.03 -4.45 0.15
CA SER A 262 -34.43 -3.72 1.34
C SER A 262 -33.41 -2.65 1.74
N GLU A 263 -33.89 -1.54 2.26
CA GLU A 263 -33.04 -0.43 2.75
C GLU A 263 -31.97 -0.93 3.75
N LYS A 264 -32.33 -1.87 4.62
CA LYS A 264 -31.41 -2.47 5.56
C LYS A 264 -30.23 -3.15 4.83
N ALA A 265 -30.49 -3.98 3.82
CA ALA A 265 -29.43 -4.64 3.05
C ALA A 265 -28.56 -3.64 2.30
N GLN A 266 -29.12 -2.53 1.78
CA GLN A 266 -28.38 -1.44 1.14
C GLN A 266 -27.47 -0.71 2.12
N ASN A 267 -27.96 -0.40 3.33
CA ASN A 267 -27.19 0.27 4.38
C ASN A 267 -26.03 -0.60 4.88
N GLU A 268 -26.27 -1.89 5.13
CA GLU A 268 -25.21 -2.83 5.55
C GLU A 268 -24.16 -2.99 4.46
N TRP A 269 -24.56 -3.04 3.18
CA TRP A 269 -23.62 -3.08 2.07
C TRP A 269 -22.78 -1.79 1.98
N SER A 270 -23.40 -0.63 2.14
CA SER A 270 -22.71 0.67 2.12
C SER A 270 -21.67 0.78 3.23
N ALA A 271 -22.00 0.31 4.44
CA ALA A 271 -21.07 0.28 5.57
C ALA A 271 -19.89 -0.68 5.30
N LEU A 272 -20.16 -1.86 4.73
CA LEU A 272 -19.12 -2.83 4.35
C LEU A 272 -18.22 -2.26 3.27
N ARG A 273 -18.76 -1.58 2.24
CA ARG A 273 -17.99 -0.91 1.19
C ARG A 273 -16.99 0.10 1.76
N ALA A 274 -17.40 0.94 2.71
CA ALA A 274 -16.52 1.92 3.31
C ALA A 274 -15.30 1.26 3.99
N ASN A 275 -15.49 0.16 4.70
CA ASN A 275 -14.38 -0.60 5.30
C ASN A 275 -13.50 -1.28 4.24
N LEU A 276 -14.08 -1.76 3.13
CA LEU A 276 -13.32 -2.33 2.01
C LEU A 276 -12.49 -1.27 1.27
N ASP A 277 -12.99 -0.03 1.17
CA ASP A 277 -12.24 1.11 0.63
C ASP A 277 -11.02 1.44 1.52
N GLU A 278 -11.21 1.41 2.86
CA GLU A 278 -10.08 1.58 3.80
C GLU A 278 -9.04 0.45 3.65
N LEU A 279 -9.49 -0.80 3.48
CA LEU A 279 -8.59 -1.94 3.24
C LEU A 279 -7.83 -1.79 1.93
N ALA A 280 -8.50 -1.40 0.84
CA ALA A 280 -7.88 -1.16 -0.45
C ALA A 280 -6.79 -0.07 -0.35
N ALA A 281 -7.09 1.04 0.35
CA ALA A 281 -6.13 2.11 0.61
C ALA A 281 -4.94 1.63 1.43
N ALA A 282 -5.16 0.79 2.47
CA ALA A 282 -4.09 0.22 3.29
C ALA A 282 -3.11 -0.64 2.48
N TYR A 283 -3.57 -1.26 1.40
CA TYR A 283 -2.78 -2.11 0.50
C TYR A 283 -2.41 -1.42 -0.81
N THR A 284 -2.53 -0.09 -0.89
CA THR A 284 -2.20 0.72 -2.08
C THR A 284 -2.88 0.22 -3.38
N VAL A 285 -4.10 -0.31 -3.24
CA VAL A 285 -4.91 -0.77 -4.37
C VAL A 285 -5.71 0.39 -4.93
N ASP A 286 -5.52 0.74 -6.22
CA ASP A 286 -6.43 1.66 -6.91
C ASP A 286 -7.74 0.93 -7.17
N TRP A 287 -8.68 1.13 -6.28
CA TRP A 287 -9.96 0.45 -6.25
C TRP A 287 -11.10 1.39 -6.62
N ARG A 288 -11.98 0.95 -7.51
CA ARG A 288 -13.20 1.70 -7.90
C ARG A 288 -14.38 0.74 -8.01
N TRP A 289 -15.49 1.17 -7.45
CA TRP A 289 -16.77 0.45 -7.49
C TRP A 289 -17.50 0.56 -8.82
#